data_92c33f0748c29daccafbdadf6ca14ee5
#
_entry.id   92c33f0748c29daccafbdadf6ca14ee5
#
_cell.length_a   1.000
_cell.length_b   1.000
_cell.length_c   1.000
_cell.angle_alpha   90.00
_cell.angle_beta   90.00
_cell.angle_gamma   90.00
#
_symmetry.space_group_name_H-M   'P 1'
#
loop_
_entity.id
_entity.type
_entity.pdbx_description
1 polymer ?
#
loop_
_entity_poly.entity_id
_entity_poly.type
_entity_poly.pdbx_seq_one_letter_code
_entity_poly.pdbx_strand_id
1 'polypeptide(L)'
;MKKTNNKGFSLVELIIVIAIMAILAGAIAPALIRYIDKSRKSNDVSSAKTIKTAVEPALGNEDIYAYLTNLTGTGDTAFSTITITPNKATAGETTSSGAITISGCNTTGITVSVANVDELAKSEIGTNIGEKTPKLKYTKANKDTKASACTVKPTKFYALISAKGTVYVLIGGDTAPSALPGTGENASVGTYSAAYPICPEACGAYQ
;
A
#
# COMPACT_ATOMS: atom_id res chain seq x y z
N MET A 1 -5.78 49.52 47.27
CA MET A 1 -4.85 48.73 46.44
C MET A 1 -4.78 47.29 46.97
N LYS A 2 -5.30 46.28 46.23
CA LYS A 2 -5.19 44.86 46.60
C LYS A 2 -3.77 44.36 46.28
N LYS A 3 -3.00 43.95 47.31
CA LYS A 3 -1.74 43.28 47.13
C LYS A 3 -1.99 41.87 46.55
N THR A 4 -1.60 41.61 45.32
CA THR A 4 -1.55 40.28 44.73
C THR A 4 -0.34 39.57 45.31
N ASN A 5 -0.57 38.50 46.09
CA ASN A 5 0.49 37.61 46.57
C ASN A 5 0.97 36.74 45.41
N ASN A 6 2.02 37.12 44.73
CA ASN A 6 2.72 36.28 43.79
C ASN A 6 3.59 35.28 44.57
N LYS A 7 3.03 34.09 44.86
CA LYS A 7 3.83 32.95 45.34
C LYS A 7 4.62 32.39 44.18
N GLY A 8 5.91 32.64 44.13
CA GLY A 8 6.82 32.03 43.15
C GLY A 8 6.99 30.51 43.40
N PHE A 9 7.14 29.74 42.35
CA PHE A 9 7.44 28.31 42.41
C PHE A 9 8.83 28.10 43.08
N SER A 10 8.94 27.12 43.95
CA SER A 10 10.23 26.67 44.48
C SER A 10 11.04 25.93 43.40
N LEU A 11 12.33 26.17 43.34
CA LEU A 11 13.24 25.45 42.44
C LEU A 11 13.19 23.94 42.64
N VAL A 12 13.00 23.49 43.88
CA VAL A 12 12.88 22.08 44.26
C VAL A 12 11.59 21.45 43.68
N GLU A 13 10.44 22.17 43.72
CA GLU A 13 9.18 21.71 43.12
C GLU A 13 9.32 21.51 41.62
N LEU A 14 10.03 22.40 40.93
CA LEU A 14 10.26 22.27 39.48
C LEU A 14 11.13 21.03 39.18
N ILE A 15 12.22 20.82 39.96
CA ILE A 15 13.11 19.66 39.74
C ILE A 15 12.38 18.35 39.96
N ILE A 16 11.55 18.23 40.98
CA ILE A 16 10.78 17.01 41.27
C ILE A 16 9.81 16.72 40.08
N VAL A 17 9.12 17.73 39.57
CA VAL A 17 8.17 17.56 38.47
C VAL A 17 8.87 17.06 37.21
N ILE A 18 10.00 17.68 36.80
CA ILE A 18 10.74 17.25 35.63
C ILE A 18 11.34 15.85 35.80
N ALA A 19 11.78 15.48 37.00
CA ALA A 19 12.28 14.15 37.32
C ALA A 19 11.19 13.08 37.12
N ILE A 20 9.99 13.31 37.64
CA ILE A 20 8.84 12.41 37.48
C ILE A 20 8.43 12.33 36.03
N MET A 21 8.36 13.46 35.30
CA MET A 21 8.04 13.47 33.87
C MET A 21 9.06 12.67 33.06
N ALA A 22 10.36 12.78 33.36
CA ALA A 22 11.40 12.05 32.64
C ALA A 22 11.28 10.53 32.85
N ILE A 23 10.96 10.07 34.05
CA ILE A 23 10.75 8.65 34.35
C ILE A 23 9.52 8.12 33.61
N LEU A 24 8.40 8.84 33.64
CA LEU A 24 7.17 8.45 32.98
C LEU A 24 7.35 8.42 31.47
N ALA A 25 7.98 9.45 30.89
CA ALA A 25 8.27 9.51 29.45
C ALA A 25 9.16 8.34 28.99
N GLY A 26 10.20 8.00 29.77
CA GLY A 26 11.09 6.88 29.49
C GLY A 26 10.38 5.53 29.48
N ALA A 27 9.40 5.31 30.33
CA ALA A 27 8.62 4.08 30.40
C ALA A 27 7.61 3.95 29.23
N ILE A 28 6.98 5.07 28.82
CA ILE A 28 5.89 5.06 27.82
C ILE A 28 6.43 5.07 26.38
N ALA A 29 7.58 5.72 26.12
CA ALA A 29 8.08 5.94 24.78
C ALA A 29 8.24 4.66 23.91
N PRO A 30 8.79 3.53 24.43
CA PRO A 30 8.93 2.31 23.62
C PRO A 30 7.59 1.69 23.22
N ALA A 31 6.59 1.74 24.11
CA ALA A 31 5.25 1.23 23.83
C ALA A 31 4.52 2.08 22.79
N LEU A 32 4.65 3.41 22.89
CA LEU A 32 4.04 4.36 21.97
C LEU A 32 4.58 4.18 20.53
N ILE A 33 5.89 3.97 20.37
CA ILE A 33 6.50 3.75 19.05
C ILE A 33 5.90 2.51 18.38
N ARG A 34 5.76 1.39 19.11
CA ARG A 34 5.15 0.16 18.58
C ARG A 34 3.69 0.38 18.17
N TYR A 35 2.94 1.13 18.97
CA TYR A 35 1.55 1.45 18.67
C TYR A 35 1.42 2.32 17.39
N ILE A 36 2.29 3.32 17.24
CA ILE A 36 2.32 4.17 16.05
C ILE A 36 2.64 3.33 14.79
N ASP A 37 3.62 2.42 14.87
CA ASP A 37 3.97 1.57 13.73
C ASP A 37 2.82 0.61 13.38
N LYS A 38 2.11 0.04 14.35
CA LYS A 38 0.89 -0.76 14.12
C LYS A 38 -0.23 0.07 13.48
N SER A 39 -0.45 1.29 13.93
CA SER A 39 -1.43 2.21 13.36
C SER A 39 -1.11 2.57 11.91
N ARG A 40 0.16 2.80 11.58
CA ARG A 40 0.62 3.07 10.20
C ARG A 40 0.37 1.88 9.29
N LYS A 41 0.70 0.67 9.73
CA LYS A 41 0.43 -0.57 8.96
C LYS A 41 -1.06 -0.76 8.72
N SER A 42 -1.90 -0.55 9.73
CA SER A 42 -3.37 -0.63 9.59
C SER A 42 -3.91 0.38 8.56
N ASN A 43 -3.37 1.60 8.53
CA ASN A 43 -3.71 2.59 7.50
C ASN A 43 -3.31 2.13 6.09
N ASP A 44 -2.15 1.50 5.94
CA ASP A 44 -1.67 1.00 4.64
C ASP A 44 -2.51 -0.19 4.16
N VAL A 45 -2.95 -1.06 5.07
CA VAL A 45 -3.93 -2.12 4.77
C VAL A 45 -5.27 -1.52 4.29
N SER A 46 -5.75 -0.47 4.95
CA SER A 46 -6.95 0.25 4.51
C SER A 46 -6.78 0.87 3.12
N SER A 47 -5.62 1.49 2.87
CA SER A 47 -5.27 2.05 1.56
C SER A 47 -5.23 0.98 0.46
N ALA A 48 -4.67 -0.20 0.75
CA ALA A 48 -4.64 -1.32 -0.19
C ALA A 48 -6.06 -1.85 -0.49
N LYS A 49 -6.94 -1.90 0.50
CA LYS A 49 -8.36 -2.25 0.29
C LYS A 49 -9.07 -1.23 -0.58
N THR A 50 -8.82 0.06 -0.38
CA THR A 50 -9.35 1.13 -1.26
C THR A 50 -8.89 0.92 -2.71
N ILE A 51 -7.63 0.57 -2.93
CA ILE A 51 -7.12 0.26 -4.27
C ILE A 51 -7.84 -0.95 -4.87
N LYS A 52 -8.03 -2.01 -4.09
CA LYS A 52 -8.78 -3.19 -4.56
C LYS A 52 -10.20 -2.81 -4.99
N THR A 53 -10.93 -2.08 -4.14
CA THR A 53 -12.30 -1.63 -4.45
C THR A 53 -12.37 -0.61 -5.59
N ALA A 54 -11.27 0.00 -5.99
CA ALA A 54 -11.18 0.87 -7.16
C ALA A 54 -10.88 0.10 -8.45
N VAL A 55 -10.10 -0.96 -8.37
CA VAL A 55 -9.72 -1.79 -9.53
C VAL A 55 -10.85 -2.76 -9.90
N GLU A 56 -11.52 -3.38 -8.93
CA GLU A 56 -12.58 -4.35 -9.19
C GLU A 56 -13.74 -3.81 -10.07
N PRO A 57 -14.29 -2.60 -9.83
CA PRO A 57 -15.32 -2.04 -10.71
C PRO A 57 -14.81 -1.74 -12.12
N ALA A 58 -13.55 -1.33 -12.29
CA ALA A 58 -12.97 -1.10 -13.60
C ALA A 58 -12.93 -2.38 -14.47
N LEU A 59 -12.80 -3.55 -13.84
CA LEU A 59 -12.92 -4.85 -14.53
C LEU A 59 -14.36 -5.16 -15.00
N GLY A 60 -15.35 -4.39 -14.59
CA GLY A 60 -16.71 -4.46 -15.12
C GLY A 60 -16.84 -3.91 -16.56
N ASN A 61 -15.88 -3.13 -17.02
CA ASN A 61 -15.77 -2.70 -18.40
C ASN A 61 -15.14 -3.83 -19.24
N GLU A 62 -15.85 -4.26 -20.29
CA GLU A 62 -15.44 -5.42 -21.10
C GLU A 62 -14.10 -5.21 -21.79
N ASP A 63 -13.84 -4.01 -22.31
CA ASP A 63 -12.56 -3.67 -22.98
C ASP A 63 -11.40 -3.67 -21.99
N ILE A 64 -11.60 -3.12 -20.79
CA ILE A 64 -10.59 -3.10 -19.74
C ILE A 64 -10.33 -4.52 -19.22
N TYR A 65 -11.37 -5.32 -19.04
CA TYR A 65 -11.23 -6.72 -18.62
C TYR A 65 -10.43 -7.51 -19.65
N ALA A 66 -10.81 -7.42 -20.94
CA ALA A 66 -10.11 -8.08 -22.03
C ALA A 66 -8.63 -7.68 -22.09
N TYR A 67 -8.33 -6.40 -21.91
CA TYR A 67 -6.96 -5.89 -21.88
C TYR A 67 -6.15 -6.40 -20.69
N LEU A 68 -6.68 -6.29 -19.47
CA LEU A 68 -5.96 -6.62 -18.23
C LEU A 68 -5.78 -8.13 -18.04
N THR A 69 -6.62 -8.96 -18.67
CA THR A 69 -6.53 -10.42 -18.60
C THR A 69 -5.82 -11.03 -19.83
N ASN A 70 -5.55 -10.25 -20.89
CA ASN A 70 -4.73 -10.69 -22.02
C ASN A 70 -3.24 -10.54 -21.67
N LEU A 71 -2.68 -11.59 -21.09
CA LEU A 71 -1.36 -11.56 -20.48
C LEU A 71 -0.25 -11.94 -21.47
N THR A 72 0.93 -11.37 -21.29
CA THR A 72 2.12 -11.71 -22.10
C THR A 72 2.72 -13.08 -21.73
N GLY A 73 2.31 -13.68 -20.62
CA GLY A 73 2.70 -15.02 -20.18
C GLY A 73 1.60 -16.05 -20.40
N THR A 74 1.94 -17.34 -20.27
CA THR A 74 1.00 -18.46 -20.40
C THR A 74 0.85 -19.18 -19.07
N GLY A 75 -0.38 -19.63 -18.77
CA GLY A 75 -0.71 -20.42 -17.60
C GLY A 75 -1.25 -19.64 -16.41
N ASP A 76 -1.59 -20.37 -15.34
CA ASP A 76 -2.23 -19.82 -14.12
C ASP A 76 -1.32 -18.89 -13.30
N THR A 77 -0.04 -18.78 -13.65
CA THR A 77 0.93 -17.89 -12.99
C THR A 77 1.09 -16.54 -13.69
N ALA A 78 0.52 -16.38 -14.88
CA ALA A 78 0.56 -15.11 -15.60
C ALA A 78 -0.37 -14.08 -14.93
N PHE A 79 0.05 -12.82 -14.94
CA PHE A 79 -0.70 -11.71 -14.37
C PHE A 79 -0.30 -10.38 -14.99
N SER A 80 -1.22 -9.43 -14.98
CA SER A 80 -0.93 -8.02 -15.22
C SER A 80 -0.63 -7.30 -13.91
N THR A 81 0.19 -6.28 -14.00
CA THR A 81 0.60 -5.47 -12.84
C THR A 81 0.19 -4.03 -13.01
N ILE A 82 -0.63 -3.54 -12.11
CA ILE A 82 -0.94 -2.12 -11.96
C ILE A 82 -0.07 -1.59 -10.82
N THR A 83 0.90 -0.75 -11.15
CA THR A 83 1.76 -0.09 -10.17
C THR A 83 1.16 1.26 -9.80
N ILE A 84 0.95 1.49 -8.52
CA ILE A 84 0.35 2.72 -7.99
C ILE A 84 1.38 3.42 -7.12
N THR A 85 1.81 4.61 -7.58
CA THR A 85 2.74 5.48 -6.85
C THR A 85 1.98 6.28 -5.80
N PRO A 86 2.33 6.17 -4.50
CA PRO A 86 1.63 6.85 -3.43
C PRO A 86 1.67 8.37 -3.53
N ASN A 87 0.58 9.02 -3.13
CA ASN A 87 0.46 10.48 -3.02
C ASN A 87 0.74 11.27 -4.32
N LYS A 88 0.40 10.67 -5.46
CA LYS A 88 0.45 11.31 -6.78
C LYS A 88 -0.95 11.66 -7.24
N ALA A 89 -1.08 12.69 -8.10
CA ALA A 89 -2.35 12.99 -8.77
C ALA A 89 -2.70 11.89 -9.77
N THR A 90 -3.99 11.50 -9.84
CA THR A 90 -4.46 10.46 -10.75
C THR A 90 -4.75 10.97 -12.15
N ALA A 91 -5.01 12.28 -12.29
CA ALA A 91 -5.26 12.95 -13.56
C ALA A 91 -4.11 13.88 -13.96
N GLY A 92 -3.80 13.96 -15.27
CA GLY A 92 -2.88 14.95 -15.84
C GLY A 92 -1.39 14.61 -15.78
N GLU A 93 -0.98 13.46 -15.28
CA GLU A 93 0.42 13.01 -15.36
C GLU A 93 0.65 12.19 -16.64
N THR A 94 1.18 12.85 -17.68
CA THR A 94 1.50 12.25 -18.99
C THR A 94 2.91 11.68 -19.11
N THR A 95 3.68 11.67 -18.00
CA THR A 95 5.06 11.20 -18.01
C THR A 95 5.17 9.77 -17.50
N SER A 96 6.29 9.11 -17.79
CA SER A 96 6.66 7.77 -17.29
C SER A 96 6.64 7.64 -15.76
N SER A 97 6.47 8.75 -15.04
CA SER A 97 6.32 8.85 -13.58
C SER A 97 4.86 8.97 -13.14
N GLY A 98 3.88 8.61 -13.97
CA GLY A 98 2.45 8.69 -13.65
C GLY A 98 2.10 8.02 -12.33
N ALA A 99 0.95 8.42 -11.77
CA ALA A 99 0.44 7.82 -10.54
C ALA A 99 0.12 6.34 -10.70
N ILE A 100 -0.36 5.96 -11.88
CA ILE A 100 -0.78 4.60 -12.23
C ILE A 100 -0.06 4.18 -13.51
N THR A 101 0.61 3.04 -13.46
CA THR A 101 1.23 2.41 -14.64
C THR A 101 0.78 0.96 -14.73
N ILE A 102 0.57 0.46 -15.95
CA ILE A 102 0.11 -0.90 -16.21
C ILE A 102 1.19 -1.62 -17.01
N SER A 103 1.43 -2.88 -16.68
CA SER A 103 2.41 -3.73 -17.37
C SER A 103 1.97 -5.20 -17.35
N GLY A 104 2.57 -6.03 -18.20
CA GLY A 104 2.25 -7.45 -18.28
C GLY A 104 1.05 -7.78 -19.16
N CYS A 105 0.42 -6.77 -19.79
CA CYS A 105 -0.69 -6.93 -20.72
C CYS A 105 -0.20 -6.98 -22.17
N ASN A 106 -0.99 -7.64 -23.04
CA ASN A 106 -0.77 -7.67 -24.47
C ASN A 106 -2.01 -7.10 -25.19
N THR A 107 -1.80 -6.21 -26.14
CA THR A 107 -2.89 -5.68 -27.00
C THR A 107 -3.11 -6.52 -28.25
N THR A 108 -2.24 -7.48 -28.53
CA THR A 108 -2.34 -8.34 -29.71
C THR A 108 -3.36 -9.46 -29.46
N GLY A 109 -4.28 -9.64 -30.40
CA GLY A 109 -5.25 -10.75 -30.36
C GLY A 109 -6.51 -10.48 -29.53
N ILE A 110 -6.68 -9.26 -29.00
CA ILE A 110 -7.95 -8.83 -28.41
C ILE A 110 -8.69 -7.87 -29.33
N THR A 111 -10.01 -7.97 -29.34
CA THR A 111 -10.89 -6.99 -29.97
C THR A 111 -11.37 -6.04 -28.90
N VAL A 112 -10.80 -4.82 -28.89
CA VAL A 112 -11.23 -3.75 -27.98
C VAL A 112 -11.89 -2.64 -28.80
N SER A 113 -12.94 -2.07 -28.26
CA SER A 113 -13.68 -0.98 -28.91
C SER A 113 -12.93 0.35 -28.89
N VAL A 114 -11.94 0.47 -27.99
CA VAL A 114 -11.21 1.70 -27.74
C VAL A 114 -9.75 1.58 -28.14
N ALA A 115 -9.26 2.49 -28.98
CA ALA A 115 -7.89 2.49 -29.50
C ALA A 115 -6.80 2.61 -28.41
N ASN A 116 -7.13 3.25 -27.27
CA ASN A 116 -6.21 3.50 -26.15
C ASN A 116 -6.74 2.88 -24.84
N VAL A 117 -6.98 1.58 -24.85
CA VAL A 117 -7.55 0.85 -23.69
C VAL A 117 -6.67 0.95 -22.42
N ASP A 118 -5.36 1.07 -22.58
CA ASP A 118 -4.44 1.31 -21.46
C ASP A 118 -4.73 2.64 -20.75
N GLU A 119 -4.91 3.72 -21.51
CA GLU A 119 -5.27 5.04 -20.94
C GLU A 119 -6.69 5.04 -20.37
N LEU A 120 -7.63 4.32 -20.99
CA LEU A 120 -8.97 4.13 -20.46
C LEU A 120 -8.91 3.42 -19.09
N ALA A 121 -8.18 2.33 -18.99
CA ALA A 121 -8.02 1.58 -17.74
C ALA A 121 -7.38 2.45 -16.64
N LYS A 122 -6.32 3.19 -16.95
CA LYS A 122 -5.68 4.12 -16.00
C LYS A 122 -6.63 5.23 -15.55
N SER A 123 -7.40 5.80 -16.47
CA SER A 123 -8.36 6.86 -16.18
C SER A 123 -9.49 6.36 -15.29
N GLU A 124 -10.06 5.20 -15.58
CA GLU A 124 -11.17 4.63 -14.82
C GLU A 124 -10.73 4.22 -13.41
N ILE A 125 -9.60 3.52 -13.29
CA ILE A 125 -9.02 3.19 -11.99
C ILE A 125 -8.67 4.46 -11.21
N GLY A 126 -8.09 5.46 -11.87
CA GLY A 126 -7.77 6.75 -11.26
C GLY A 126 -9.00 7.49 -10.74
N THR A 127 -10.09 7.49 -11.49
CA THR A 127 -11.38 8.06 -11.09
C THR A 127 -11.95 7.34 -9.87
N ASN A 128 -11.89 6.00 -9.84
CA ASN A 128 -12.36 5.19 -8.72
C ASN A 128 -11.51 5.37 -7.45
N ILE A 129 -10.21 5.63 -7.60
CA ILE A 129 -9.32 5.95 -6.47
C ILE A 129 -9.58 7.36 -5.93
N GLY A 130 -9.91 8.33 -6.79
CA GLY A 130 -10.10 9.74 -6.48
C GLY A 130 -8.95 10.63 -6.95
N GLU A 131 -8.91 11.88 -6.51
CA GLU A 131 -7.96 12.90 -7.00
C GLU A 131 -6.49 12.53 -6.82
N LYS A 132 -6.18 11.77 -5.77
CA LYS A 132 -4.80 11.34 -5.45
C LYS A 132 -4.77 9.90 -4.99
N THR A 133 -3.71 9.20 -5.39
CA THR A 133 -3.43 7.86 -4.89
C THR A 133 -3.22 7.85 -3.37
N PRO A 134 -3.60 6.75 -2.69
CA PRO A 134 -3.44 6.62 -1.24
C PRO A 134 -1.99 6.83 -0.78
N LYS A 135 -1.82 7.37 0.42
CA LYS A 135 -0.50 7.53 1.03
C LYS A 135 -0.03 6.24 1.66
N LEU A 136 1.24 5.93 1.44
CA LEU A 136 1.93 4.88 2.20
C LEU A 136 2.53 5.50 3.47
N LYS A 137 2.13 5.00 4.65
CA LYS A 137 2.53 5.56 5.95
C LYS A 137 3.62 4.77 6.63
N TYR A 138 3.64 3.44 6.45
CA TYR A 138 4.69 2.59 6.99
C TYR A 138 5.77 2.35 5.94
N THR A 139 6.96 2.92 6.15
CA THR A 139 8.07 2.90 5.18
C THR A 139 9.32 2.21 5.71
N LYS A 140 9.20 1.46 6.82
CA LYS A 140 10.31 0.70 7.37
C LYS A 140 10.37 -0.69 6.74
N ALA A 141 11.58 -1.19 6.47
CA ALA A 141 11.77 -2.57 6.07
C ALA A 141 11.33 -3.52 7.20
N ASN A 142 10.72 -4.64 6.83
CA ASN A 142 10.42 -5.69 7.79
C ASN A 142 11.72 -6.37 8.22
N LYS A 143 11.92 -6.51 9.54
CA LYS A 143 13.06 -7.21 10.12
C LYS A 143 12.72 -8.61 10.60
N ASP A 144 11.42 -8.93 10.68
CA ASP A 144 10.94 -10.23 11.13
C ASP A 144 10.62 -11.12 9.93
N THR A 145 11.60 -11.96 9.58
CA THR A 145 11.46 -12.96 8.50
C THR A 145 10.50 -14.10 8.83
N LYS A 146 10.13 -14.28 10.12
CA LYS A 146 9.11 -15.26 10.52
C LYS A 146 7.71 -14.76 10.19
N ALA A 147 7.48 -13.42 10.22
CA ALA A 147 6.21 -12.83 9.88
C ALA A 147 6.01 -12.68 8.37
N SER A 148 7.09 -12.53 7.58
CA SER A 148 7.03 -12.48 6.11
C SER A 148 8.44 -12.66 5.53
N ALA A 149 8.55 -13.39 4.43
CA ALA A 149 9.80 -13.51 3.68
C ALA A 149 10.24 -12.19 3.03
N CYS A 150 9.33 -11.24 2.84
CA CYS A 150 9.62 -9.93 2.29
C CYS A 150 10.26 -9.02 3.34
N THR A 151 11.42 -8.47 3.01
CA THR A 151 12.20 -7.54 3.86
C THR A 151 12.38 -6.16 3.22
N VAL A 152 11.75 -5.92 2.07
CA VAL A 152 11.92 -4.65 1.35
C VAL A 152 11.31 -3.48 2.11
N LYS A 153 11.83 -2.30 1.83
CA LYS A 153 11.25 -1.04 2.28
C LYS A 153 10.04 -0.72 1.38
N PRO A 154 8.84 -0.56 1.94
CA PRO A 154 7.65 -0.24 1.17
C PRO A 154 7.74 1.15 0.54
N THR A 155 7.47 1.26 -0.77
CA THR A 155 7.47 2.52 -1.54
C THR A 155 6.25 2.65 -2.45
N LYS A 156 5.66 1.53 -2.90
CA LYS A 156 4.57 1.50 -3.89
C LYS A 156 3.51 0.47 -3.52
N PHE A 157 2.32 0.66 -4.10
CA PHE A 157 1.28 -0.37 -4.13
C PHE A 157 1.29 -1.05 -5.50
N TYR A 158 0.97 -2.32 -5.51
CA TYR A 158 0.83 -3.15 -6.70
C TYR A 158 -0.50 -3.86 -6.67
N ALA A 159 -1.33 -3.68 -7.71
CA ALA A 159 -2.47 -4.54 -7.93
C ALA A 159 -2.13 -5.53 -9.04
N LEU A 160 -2.17 -6.82 -8.73
CA LEU A 160 -1.92 -7.90 -9.67
C LEU A 160 -3.26 -8.49 -10.09
N ILE A 161 -3.47 -8.66 -11.39
CA ILE A 161 -4.69 -9.25 -11.93
C ILE A 161 -4.33 -10.53 -12.64
N SER A 162 -4.88 -11.65 -12.17
CA SER A 162 -4.69 -12.95 -12.79
C SER A 162 -5.46 -13.08 -14.09
N ALA A 163 -5.15 -14.08 -14.90
CA ALA A 163 -5.89 -14.43 -16.13
C ALA A 163 -7.40 -14.69 -15.87
N LYS A 164 -7.78 -14.96 -14.62
CA LYS A 164 -9.20 -15.17 -14.20
C LYS A 164 -9.87 -13.89 -13.69
N GLY A 165 -9.20 -12.73 -13.78
CA GLY A 165 -9.73 -11.45 -13.28
C GLY A 165 -9.66 -11.28 -11.76
N THR A 166 -8.96 -12.16 -11.04
CA THR A 166 -8.81 -12.01 -9.58
C THR A 166 -7.79 -10.93 -9.26
N VAL A 167 -8.17 -10.00 -8.39
CA VAL A 167 -7.34 -8.85 -7.99
C VAL A 167 -6.65 -9.14 -6.66
N TYR A 168 -5.33 -9.06 -6.67
CA TYR A 168 -4.48 -9.12 -5.49
C TYR A 168 -3.82 -7.77 -5.28
N VAL A 169 -3.78 -7.26 -4.05
CA VAL A 169 -3.08 -6.00 -3.76
C VAL A 169 -1.93 -6.26 -2.80
N LEU A 170 -0.75 -5.76 -3.19
CA LEU A 170 0.50 -5.90 -2.45
C LEU A 170 1.09 -4.52 -2.18
N ILE A 171 1.90 -4.43 -1.13
CA ILE A 171 2.74 -3.26 -0.82
C ILE A 171 4.19 -3.69 -1.01
N GLY A 172 4.95 -2.98 -1.84
CA GLY A 172 6.32 -3.38 -2.17
C GLY A 172 7.30 -2.24 -2.31
N GLY A 173 8.52 -2.59 -2.69
CA GLY A 173 9.59 -1.66 -3.00
C GLY A 173 9.49 -1.09 -4.42
N ASP A 174 10.62 -0.70 -5.00
CA ASP A 174 10.66 -0.17 -6.36
C ASP A 174 10.63 -1.26 -7.43
N THR A 175 10.97 -2.49 -7.06
CA THR A 175 10.87 -3.67 -7.94
C THR A 175 9.46 -4.25 -7.86
N ALA A 176 8.81 -4.42 -9.01
CA ALA A 176 7.48 -5.04 -9.07
C ALA A 176 7.55 -6.53 -8.65
N PRO A 177 6.46 -7.06 -8.06
CA PRO A 177 6.34 -8.48 -7.78
C PRO A 177 6.47 -9.34 -9.05
N SER A 178 7.13 -10.49 -8.93
CA SER A 178 7.36 -11.43 -10.03
C SER A 178 6.43 -12.65 -10.01
N ALA A 179 5.55 -12.75 -9.02
CA ALA A 179 4.61 -13.86 -8.87
C ALA A 179 3.31 -13.43 -8.20
N LEU A 180 2.22 -14.14 -8.49
CA LEU A 180 0.94 -14.00 -7.78
C LEU A 180 1.04 -14.53 -6.35
N PRO A 181 0.29 -13.97 -5.39
CA PRO A 181 0.10 -14.56 -4.07
C PRO A 181 -0.44 -15.98 -4.17
N GLY A 182 0.18 -16.93 -3.48
CA GLY A 182 -0.31 -18.31 -3.42
C GLY A 182 -1.72 -18.35 -2.84
N THR A 183 -2.58 -19.19 -3.41
CA THR A 183 -3.92 -19.45 -2.89
C THR A 183 -3.85 -20.57 -1.87
N GLY A 184 -4.12 -20.30 -0.59
CA GLY A 184 -4.15 -21.32 0.47
C GLY A 184 -3.53 -20.82 1.78
N GLU A 185 -3.52 -21.69 2.81
CA GLU A 185 -2.99 -21.37 4.15
C GLU A 185 -1.51 -20.93 4.18
N ASN A 186 -0.77 -21.17 3.10
CA ASN A 186 0.62 -20.72 2.90
C ASN A 186 0.75 -19.43 2.08
N ALA A 187 -0.34 -18.73 1.79
CA ALA A 187 -0.31 -17.46 1.05
C ALA A 187 0.53 -16.39 1.74
N SER A 188 0.72 -16.48 3.06
CA SER A 188 1.55 -15.59 3.86
C SER A 188 3.06 -15.88 3.78
N VAL A 189 3.46 -17.01 3.23
CA VAL A 189 4.87 -17.49 3.21
C VAL A 189 5.36 -17.72 1.77
N GLY A 190 4.61 -17.28 0.78
CA GLY A 190 5.04 -17.35 -0.61
C GLY A 190 6.30 -16.51 -0.85
N THR A 191 7.08 -16.88 -1.83
CA THR A 191 8.36 -16.31 -2.30
C THR A 191 8.27 -14.82 -2.71
N TYR A 192 7.67 -13.96 -1.88
CA TYR A 192 7.54 -12.52 -2.14
C TYR A 192 8.71 -11.76 -1.54
N SER A 193 9.88 -11.83 -2.15
CA SER A 193 11.01 -11.02 -1.72
C SER A 193 10.81 -9.53 -2.00
N ALA A 194 9.94 -9.16 -2.94
CA ALA A 194 9.75 -7.80 -3.42
C ALA A 194 8.52 -7.07 -2.86
N ALA A 195 7.53 -7.77 -2.29
CA ALA A 195 6.29 -7.14 -1.83
C ALA A 195 5.59 -7.94 -0.72
N TYR A 196 4.74 -7.24 0.04
CA TYR A 196 3.90 -7.78 1.12
C TYR A 196 2.48 -7.97 0.59
N PRO A 197 1.95 -9.20 0.52
CA PRO A 197 0.54 -9.43 0.21
C PRO A 197 -0.37 -8.79 1.26
N ILE A 198 -1.39 -8.06 0.81
CA ILE A 198 -2.35 -7.37 1.69
C ILE A 198 -3.78 -7.80 1.41
N CYS A 199 -4.14 -8.00 0.15
CA CYS A 199 -5.47 -8.45 -0.23
C CYS A 199 -5.35 -9.73 -1.09
N PRO A 200 -6.20 -10.75 -0.85
CA PRO A 200 -7.37 -10.75 0.04
C PRO A 200 -7.03 -10.74 1.54
N GLU A 201 -5.87 -11.26 1.96
CA GLU A 201 -5.46 -11.31 3.37
C GLU A 201 -4.09 -10.68 3.57
N ALA A 202 -3.97 -9.89 4.65
CA ALA A 202 -2.71 -9.25 4.99
C ALA A 202 -1.71 -10.28 5.55
N CYS A 203 -0.48 -10.25 5.04
CA CYS A 203 0.60 -11.09 5.57
C CYS A 203 0.96 -10.71 7.02
N GLY A 204 1.64 -11.62 7.73
CA GLY A 204 2.00 -11.45 9.13
C GLY A 204 2.81 -10.18 9.45
N ALA A 205 3.52 -9.62 8.47
CA ALA A 205 4.22 -8.35 8.64
C ALA A 205 3.28 -7.13 8.81
N TYR A 206 2.01 -7.25 8.38
CA TYR A 206 0.99 -6.19 8.41
C TYR A 206 -0.21 -6.52 9.34
N GLN A 207 -0.12 -7.59 10.11
CA GLN A 207 -1.07 -7.97 11.16
C GLN A 207 -0.77 -7.36 12.53
#